data_a5e859fa3010b2a8dce6dda94b67a130
#
_entry.id   a5e859fa3010b2a8dce6dda94b67a130
#
_cell.length_a   1.000
_cell.length_b   1.000
_cell.length_c   1.000
_cell.angle_alpha   90.00
_cell.angle_beta   90.00
_cell.angle_gamma   90.00
#
_symmetry.space_group_name_H-M   'P 1'
#
loop_
_entity.id
_entity.type
_entity.pdbx_description
1 polymer ?
#
loop_
_entity_poly.entity_id
_entity_poly.type
_entity_poly.pdbx_seq_one_letter_code
_entity_poly.pdbx_strand_id
1 'polypeptide(L)'
;GMHYDPLPLYSHFVHWFDLAQVRDEPHESPIRRGALLYNIFDSKNEGIATGVEEMFMHAGLYEDSPRSREIVWIMIAQRAARGLGSLYAHANEMTMAEAGQVHVKWTPRGWMKREPHLLQFEQHLYLRQPGYGTCYITGKYLIEKLVTEWAKQLEEQEKPFVMKDFFRAFNDAGNIPVELVRWQMTGNKPN
;
A
#
# COMPACT_ATOMS: atom_id res chain seq x y z
N GLY A 1 -9.76 10.62 13.24
CA GLY A 1 -8.79 9.83 12.51
C GLY A 1 -7.79 10.70 11.76
N MET A 2 -7.04 10.10 10.84
CA MET A 2 -6.03 10.83 10.06
C MET A 2 -6.59 12.00 9.24
N HIS A 3 -7.89 11.98 8.92
CA HIS A 3 -8.55 13.08 8.20
C HIS A 3 -8.58 14.42 8.98
N TYR A 4 -8.29 14.39 10.27
CA TYR A 4 -8.19 15.58 11.12
C TYR A 4 -6.74 16.06 11.30
N ASP A 5 -5.78 15.33 10.78
CA ASP A 5 -4.37 15.72 10.76
C ASP A 5 -3.95 15.96 9.31
N PRO A 6 -3.60 17.21 8.94
CA PRO A 6 -3.32 17.56 7.54
C PRO A 6 -2.08 16.89 6.97
N LEU A 7 -1.09 16.53 7.79
CA LEU A 7 0.17 15.97 7.29
C LEU A 7 0.01 14.52 6.81
N PRO A 8 -0.55 13.57 7.59
CA PRO A 8 -0.85 12.24 7.09
C PRO A 8 -1.86 12.25 5.93
N LEU A 9 -2.83 13.17 5.94
CA LEU A 9 -3.75 13.33 4.81
C LEU A 9 -3.02 13.77 3.55
N TYR A 10 -2.06 14.70 3.66
CA TYR A 10 -1.26 15.17 2.54
C TYR A 10 -0.47 14.05 1.87
N SER A 11 0.19 13.19 2.66
CA SER A 11 0.89 12.02 2.11
C SER A 11 -0.07 11.02 1.46
N HIS A 12 -1.29 10.88 1.99
CA HIS A 12 -2.31 10.00 1.42
C HIS A 12 -2.85 10.50 0.07
N PHE A 13 -2.83 11.79 -0.21
CA PHE A 13 -3.21 12.34 -1.52
C PHE A 13 -2.35 11.83 -2.66
N VAL A 14 -1.10 11.42 -2.41
CA VAL A 14 -0.25 10.81 -3.44
C VAL A 14 -0.92 9.59 -4.06
N HIS A 15 -1.57 8.76 -3.24
CA HIS A 15 -2.34 7.62 -3.74
C HIS A 15 -3.48 8.05 -4.69
N TRP A 16 -4.19 9.11 -4.35
CA TRP A 16 -5.30 9.60 -5.19
C TRP A 16 -4.80 10.25 -6.48
N PHE A 17 -3.67 10.93 -6.43
CA PHE A 17 -3.02 11.45 -7.64
C PHE A 17 -2.51 10.35 -8.54
N ASP A 18 -1.96 9.28 -7.98
CA ASP A 18 -1.53 8.10 -8.72
C ASP A 18 -2.73 7.43 -9.44
N LEU A 19 -3.84 7.25 -8.75
CA LEU A 19 -5.07 6.74 -9.36
C LEU A 19 -5.63 7.66 -10.46
N ALA A 20 -5.56 8.98 -10.25
CA ALA A 20 -5.96 9.96 -11.26
C ALA A 20 -5.05 9.90 -12.49
N GLN A 21 -3.74 9.77 -12.30
CA GLN A 21 -2.78 9.64 -13.40
C GLN A 21 -3.05 8.38 -14.23
N VAL A 22 -3.27 7.23 -13.59
CA VAL A 22 -3.61 5.98 -14.28
C VAL A 22 -4.89 6.11 -15.11
N ARG A 23 -5.87 6.89 -14.65
CA ARG A 23 -7.11 7.17 -15.38
C ARG A 23 -6.88 8.12 -16.56
N ASP A 24 -6.14 9.19 -16.36
CA ASP A 24 -5.99 10.28 -17.31
C ASP A 24 -4.89 9.98 -18.36
N GLU A 25 -3.89 9.19 -17.99
CA GLU A 25 -2.78 8.73 -18.82
C GLU A 25 -2.72 7.19 -18.83
N PRO A 26 -3.73 6.49 -19.34
CA PRO A 26 -3.81 5.04 -19.26
C PRO A 26 -2.70 4.37 -20.07
N HIS A 27 -2.13 3.31 -19.53
CA HIS A 27 -1.15 2.49 -20.23
C HIS A 27 -1.72 1.97 -21.56
N GLU A 28 -0.88 1.90 -22.61
CA GLU A 28 -1.31 1.46 -23.96
C GLU A 28 -1.86 0.02 -23.97
N SER A 29 -1.31 -0.87 -23.15
CA SER A 29 -1.79 -2.24 -23.02
C SER A 29 -3.16 -2.30 -22.33
N PRO A 30 -4.17 -2.95 -22.95
CA PRO A 30 -5.49 -3.09 -22.35
C PRO A 30 -5.50 -3.88 -21.04
N ILE A 31 -4.48 -4.72 -20.80
CA ILE A 31 -4.35 -5.49 -19.57
C ILE A 31 -3.83 -4.62 -18.41
N ARG A 32 -3.02 -3.59 -18.73
CA ARG A 32 -2.34 -2.77 -17.72
C ARG A 32 -3.02 -1.43 -17.41
N ARG A 33 -3.98 -1.01 -18.24
CA ARG A 33 -4.60 0.34 -18.14
C ARG A 33 -5.80 0.43 -17.21
N GLY A 34 -6.27 -0.66 -16.66
CA GLY A 34 -7.48 -0.67 -15.84
C GLY A 34 -7.50 -1.79 -14.82
N ALA A 35 -8.51 -1.74 -13.93
CA ALA A 35 -8.77 -2.78 -12.97
C ALA A 35 -9.10 -4.10 -13.67
N LEU A 36 -8.43 -5.16 -13.28
CA LEU A 36 -8.71 -6.52 -13.74
C LEU A 36 -9.81 -7.17 -12.88
N LEU A 37 -10.30 -8.33 -13.34
CA LEU A 37 -11.32 -9.10 -12.62
C LEU A 37 -10.88 -9.49 -11.20
N TYR A 38 -9.59 -9.73 -11.00
CA TYR A 38 -9.00 -10.07 -9.71
C TYR A 38 -8.05 -8.98 -9.23
N ASN A 39 -7.95 -8.80 -7.91
CA ASN A 39 -7.18 -7.73 -7.27
C ASN A 39 -5.66 -7.97 -7.26
N ILE A 40 -5.12 -8.65 -8.24
CA ILE A 40 -3.68 -8.99 -8.31
C ILE A 40 -2.76 -7.76 -8.44
N PHE A 41 -3.30 -6.64 -8.91
CA PHE A 41 -2.60 -5.37 -9.05
C PHE A 41 -2.66 -4.49 -7.79
N ASP A 42 -3.51 -4.82 -6.82
CA ASP A 42 -3.71 -3.98 -5.61
C ASP A 42 -2.47 -3.95 -4.71
N SER A 43 -1.58 -4.94 -4.81
CA SER A 43 -0.27 -4.87 -4.16
C SER A 43 0.55 -3.67 -4.64
N LYS A 44 0.36 -3.21 -5.90
CA LYS A 44 0.95 -1.98 -6.40
C LYS A 44 0.23 -0.76 -5.83
N ASN A 45 -1.07 -0.64 -6.02
CA ASN A 45 -1.85 0.55 -5.69
C ASN A 45 -1.93 0.79 -4.17
N GLU A 46 -2.31 -0.22 -3.41
CA GLU A 46 -2.42 -0.11 -1.95
C GLU A 46 -1.06 -0.20 -1.26
N GLY A 47 -0.12 -0.89 -1.88
CA GLY A 47 1.26 -0.94 -1.42
C GLY A 47 1.94 0.42 -1.48
N ILE A 48 1.79 1.15 -2.59
CA ILE A 48 2.36 2.50 -2.72
C ILE A 48 1.64 3.50 -1.81
N ALA A 49 0.31 3.40 -1.67
CA ALA A 49 -0.45 4.21 -0.74
C ALA A 49 0.05 4.09 0.70
N THR A 50 0.41 2.87 1.12
CA THR A 50 0.95 2.60 2.44
C THR A 50 2.43 2.99 2.55
N GLY A 51 3.23 2.64 1.56
CA GLY A 51 4.67 2.90 1.55
C GLY A 51 5.02 4.38 1.50
N VAL A 52 4.27 5.16 0.74
CA VAL A 52 4.51 6.60 0.59
C VAL A 52 4.31 7.38 1.88
N GLU A 53 3.35 7.00 2.71
CA GLU A 53 3.14 7.62 4.02
C GLU A 53 4.38 7.48 4.91
N GLU A 54 5.00 6.30 4.91
CA GLU A 54 6.24 6.04 5.65
C GLU A 54 7.46 6.69 4.99
N MET A 55 7.56 6.66 3.66
CA MET A 55 8.63 7.34 2.92
C MET A 55 8.66 8.84 3.22
N PHE A 56 7.51 9.52 3.24
CA PHE A 56 7.43 10.94 3.63
C PHE A 56 7.82 11.17 5.08
N MET A 57 7.50 10.22 5.97
CA MET A 57 7.93 10.29 7.36
C MET A 57 9.46 10.23 7.48
N HIS A 58 10.10 9.31 6.75
CA HIS A 58 11.55 9.18 6.73
C HIS A 58 12.24 10.34 5.98
N ALA A 59 11.55 10.97 5.04
CA ALA A 59 12.02 12.17 4.35
C ALA A 59 11.87 13.46 5.19
N GLY A 60 11.37 13.37 6.42
CA GLY A 60 11.29 14.49 7.35
C GLY A 60 9.97 15.27 7.32
N LEU A 61 8.96 14.87 6.52
CA LEU A 61 7.68 15.60 6.44
C LEU A 61 7.01 15.81 7.81
N TYR A 62 7.23 14.89 8.74
CA TYR A 62 6.62 14.92 10.08
C TYR A 62 7.63 15.21 11.19
N GLU A 63 8.77 15.82 10.88
CA GLU A 63 9.86 16.01 11.85
C GLU A 63 9.40 16.82 13.07
N ASP A 64 8.66 17.89 12.83
CA ASP A 64 8.13 18.77 13.89
C ASP A 64 6.76 18.30 14.43
N SER A 65 6.27 17.14 14.02
CA SER A 65 4.97 16.61 14.41
C SER A 65 5.03 15.16 14.89
N PRO A 66 5.42 14.92 16.17
CA PRO A 66 5.45 13.58 16.74
C PRO A 66 4.12 12.84 16.66
N ARG A 67 3.01 13.58 16.74
CA ARG A 67 1.64 13.04 16.62
C ARG A 67 1.37 12.51 15.22
N SER A 68 1.76 13.21 14.17
CA SER A 68 1.60 12.76 12.78
C SER A 68 2.42 11.49 12.53
N ARG A 69 3.63 11.41 13.07
CA ARG A 69 4.46 10.19 13.01
C ARG A 69 3.78 9.01 13.72
N GLU A 70 3.21 9.24 14.92
CA GLU A 70 2.44 8.21 15.63
C GLU A 70 1.24 7.74 14.80
N ILE A 71 0.52 8.64 14.12
CA ILE A 71 -0.62 8.30 13.26
C ILE A 71 -0.18 7.39 12.11
N VAL A 72 0.94 7.66 11.44
CA VAL A 72 1.47 6.80 10.38
C VAL A 72 1.70 5.38 10.90
N TRP A 73 2.36 5.23 12.04
CA TRP A 73 2.59 3.90 12.65
C TRP A 73 1.31 3.19 13.07
N ILE A 74 0.33 3.92 13.61
CA ILE A 74 -1.00 3.36 13.93
C ILE A 74 -1.69 2.85 12.66
N MET A 75 -1.63 3.61 11.58
CA MET A 75 -2.24 3.20 10.29
C MET A 75 -1.56 1.97 9.68
N ILE A 76 -0.24 1.87 9.77
CA ILE A 76 0.49 0.67 9.34
C ILE A 76 0.09 -0.55 10.16
N ALA A 77 0.06 -0.41 11.50
CA ALA A 77 -0.36 -1.48 12.40
C ALA A 77 -1.82 -1.91 12.16
N GLN A 78 -2.71 -0.96 11.91
CA GLN A 78 -4.11 -1.21 11.57
C GLN A 78 -4.23 -1.99 10.24
N ARG A 79 -3.47 -1.61 9.21
CA ARG A 79 -3.43 -2.31 7.93
C ARG A 79 -2.89 -3.74 8.08
N ALA A 80 -1.88 -3.94 8.91
CA ALA A 80 -1.37 -5.29 9.22
C ALA A 80 -2.42 -6.16 9.94
N ALA A 81 -3.10 -5.59 10.95
CA ALA A 81 -4.14 -6.29 11.71
C ALA A 81 -5.31 -6.74 10.81
N ARG A 82 -5.79 -5.87 9.93
CA ARG A 82 -6.88 -6.20 9.02
C ARG A 82 -6.46 -7.19 7.93
N GLY A 83 -5.22 -7.10 7.46
CA GLY A 83 -4.66 -8.08 6.53
C GLY A 83 -4.62 -9.48 7.14
N LEU A 84 -4.21 -9.60 8.38
CA LEU A 84 -4.18 -10.85 9.11
C LEU A 84 -5.60 -11.43 9.31
N GLY A 85 -6.56 -10.61 9.77
CA GLY A 85 -7.95 -11.05 9.92
C GLY A 85 -8.58 -11.47 8.60
N SER A 86 -8.32 -10.73 7.52
CA SER A 86 -8.77 -11.09 6.17
C SER A 86 -8.22 -12.44 5.71
N LEU A 87 -6.93 -12.68 5.93
CA LEU A 87 -6.27 -13.93 5.56
C LEU A 87 -6.91 -15.14 6.25
N TYR A 88 -7.08 -15.08 7.56
CA TYR A 88 -7.68 -16.17 8.33
C TYR A 88 -9.16 -16.39 7.99
N ALA A 89 -9.92 -15.33 7.70
CA ALA A 89 -11.31 -15.47 7.25
C ALA A 89 -11.39 -16.18 5.89
N HIS A 90 -10.52 -15.83 4.94
CA HIS A 90 -10.48 -16.51 3.63
C HIS A 90 -9.92 -17.94 3.69
N ALA A 91 -9.05 -18.23 4.65
CA ALA A 91 -8.59 -19.60 4.92
C ALA A 91 -9.66 -20.47 5.59
N ASN A 92 -10.82 -19.92 5.94
CA ASN A 92 -11.86 -20.57 6.76
C ASN A 92 -11.39 -20.98 8.17
N GLU A 93 -10.41 -20.30 8.70
CA GLU A 93 -9.88 -20.51 10.05
C GLU A 93 -10.55 -19.61 11.10
N MET A 94 -11.20 -18.52 10.65
CA MET A 94 -11.94 -17.57 11.49
C MET A 94 -13.26 -17.20 10.84
N THR A 95 -14.27 -17.00 11.67
CA THR A 95 -15.50 -16.30 11.26
C THR A 95 -15.19 -14.81 11.03
N MET A 96 -16.09 -14.10 10.33
CA MET A 96 -15.96 -12.65 10.16
C MET A 96 -15.96 -11.89 11.50
N ALA A 97 -16.69 -12.39 12.50
CA ALA A 97 -16.69 -11.79 13.83
C ALA A 97 -15.33 -11.94 14.53
N GLU A 98 -14.72 -13.11 14.46
CA GLU A 98 -13.37 -13.37 15.01
C GLU A 98 -12.30 -12.56 14.27
N ALA A 99 -12.36 -12.49 12.94
CA ALA A 99 -11.49 -11.63 12.14
C ALA A 99 -11.61 -10.16 12.54
N GLY A 100 -12.84 -9.68 12.82
CA GLY A 100 -13.09 -8.35 13.36
C GLY A 100 -12.44 -8.11 14.71
N GLN A 101 -12.40 -9.13 15.59
CA GLN A 101 -11.69 -9.03 16.88
C GLN A 101 -10.17 -8.94 16.70
N VAL A 102 -9.59 -9.57 15.66
CA VAL A 102 -8.17 -9.39 15.32
C VAL A 102 -7.89 -7.92 14.99
N HIS A 103 -8.73 -7.28 14.16
CA HIS A 103 -8.61 -5.86 13.86
C HIS A 103 -8.63 -5.00 15.13
N VAL A 104 -9.62 -5.22 15.99
CA VAL A 104 -9.79 -4.44 17.23
C VAL A 104 -8.62 -4.64 18.18
N LYS A 105 -8.17 -5.88 18.34
CA LYS A 105 -7.11 -6.26 19.28
C LYS A 105 -5.77 -5.64 18.92
N TRP A 106 -5.41 -5.67 17.63
CA TRP A 106 -4.07 -5.33 17.18
C TRP A 106 -3.94 -3.91 16.62
N THR A 107 -5.06 -3.16 16.50
CA THR A 107 -4.98 -1.74 16.17
C THR A 107 -4.69 -0.93 17.44
N PRO A 108 -3.54 -0.20 17.49
CA PRO A 108 -3.14 0.58 18.65
C PRO A 108 -4.18 1.63 19.07
N ARG A 109 -4.10 2.06 20.33
CA ARG A 109 -4.96 3.13 20.89
C ARG A 109 -6.46 2.81 20.88
N GLY A 110 -6.86 1.56 20.65
CA GLY A 110 -8.26 1.16 20.53
C GLY A 110 -9.00 1.86 19.38
N TRP A 111 -8.28 2.26 18.34
CA TRP A 111 -8.82 3.04 17.22
C TRP A 111 -9.99 2.33 16.55
N MET A 112 -9.83 1.07 16.14
CA MET A 112 -10.90 0.30 15.47
C MET A 112 -12.09 0.01 16.38
N LYS A 113 -11.90 -0.02 17.69
CA LYS A 113 -13.00 -0.14 18.65
C LYS A 113 -13.92 1.09 18.63
N ARG A 114 -13.39 2.26 18.30
CA ARG A 114 -14.12 3.52 18.20
C ARG A 114 -14.77 3.76 16.83
N GLU A 115 -14.43 2.94 15.85
CA GLU A 115 -14.86 3.07 14.46
C GLU A 115 -15.58 1.80 13.97
N PRO A 116 -16.72 1.40 14.62
CA PRO A 116 -17.38 0.14 14.30
C PRO A 116 -17.91 0.09 12.87
N HIS A 117 -18.33 1.20 12.29
CA HIS A 117 -18.79 1.27 10.91
C HIS A 117 -17.66 1.08 9.92
N LEU A 118 -16.49 1.65 10.20
CA LEU A 118 -15.28 1.43 9.40
C LEU A 118 -14.87 -0.03 9.45
N LEU A 119 -14.89 -0.65 10.62
CA LEU A 119 -14.58 -2.08 10.78
C LEU A 119 -15.51 -2.95 9.92
N GLN A 120 -16.81 -2.71 9.98
CA GLN A 120 -17.79 -3.46 9.17
C GLN A 120 -17.59 -3.24 7.68
N PHE A 121 -17.36 -2.00 7.25
CA PHE A 121 -17.07 -1.68 5.86
C PHE A 121 -15.84 -2.44 5.35
N GLU A 122 -14.75 -2.40 6.10
CA GLU A 122 -13.51 -3.08 5.77
C GLU A 122 -13.69 -4.59 5.67
N GLN A 123 -14.40 -5.20 6.61
CA GLN A 123 -14.70 -6.64 6.57
C GLN A 123 -15.51 -7.03 5.33
N HIS A 124 -16.53 -6.26 4.97
CA HIS A 124 -17.32 -6.48 3.76
C HIS A 124 -16.48 -6.33 2.49
N LEU A 125 -15.61 -5.32 2.45
CA LEU A 125 -14.70 -5.09 1.34
C LEU A 125 -13.79 -6.31 1.10
N TYR A 126 -13.17 -6.81 2.17
CA TYR A 126 -12.23 -7.93 2.05
C TYR A 126 -12.92 -9.25 1.75
N LEU A 127 -14.13 -9.46 2.28
CA LEU A 127 -14.92 -10.64 1.92
C LEU A 127 -15.23 -10.71 0.43
N ARG A 128 -15.53 -9.57 -0.19
CA ARG A 128 -15.82 -9.45 -1.62
C ARG A 128 -14.57 -9.46 -2.51
N GLN A 129 -13.42 -9.14 -1.95
CA GLN A 129 -12.16 -9.00 -2.67
C GLN A 129 -11.05 -9.82 -1.97
N PRO A 130 -10.99 -11.15 -2.22
CA PRO A 130 -9.97 -12.01 -1.63
C PRO A 130 -8.56 -11.52 -1.92
N GLY A 131 -7.72 -11.43 -0.88
CA GLY A 131 -6.35 -10.95 -0.96
C GLY A 131 -6.18 -9.43 -0.83
N TYR A 132 -7.26 -8.65 -0.94
CA TYR A 132 -7.18 -7.18 -0.84
C TYR A 132 -6.62 -6.72 0.51
N GLY A 133 -7.09 -7.30 1.63
CA GLY A 133 -6.64 -6.90 2.96
C GLY A 133 -5.14 -7.06 3.20
N THR A 134 -4.48 -8.00 2.51
CA THR A 134 -3.04 -8.23 2.62
C THR A 134 -2.20 -7.33 1.71
N CYS A 135 -2.79 -6.74 0.66
CA CYS A 135 -2.09 -5.94 -0.35
C CYS A 135 -1.33 -4.76 0.22
N TYR A 136 -1.86 -4.12 1.26
CA TYR A 136 -1.27 -2.94 1.89
C TYR A 136 0.15 -3.20 2.39
N ILE A 137 0.32 -4.20 3.23
CA ILE A 137 1.61 -4.49 3.87
C ILE A 137 2.52 -5.30 2.92
N THR A 138 1.96 -6.29 2.22
CA THR A 138 2.74 -7.08 1.26
C THR A 138 3.23 -6.19 0.11
N GLY A 139 2.36 -5.33 -0.42
CA GLY A 139 2.71 -4.41 -1.49
C GLY A 139 3.76 -3.40 -1.05
N LYS A 140 3.60 -2.78 0.13
CA LYS A 140 4.60 -1.90 0.74
C LYS A 140 5.97 -2.59 0.80
N TYR A 141 6.03 -3.78 1.37
CA TYR A 141 7.27 -4.56 1.49
C TYR A 141 7.93 -4.84 0.14
N LEU A 142 7.15 -5.23 -0.87
CA LEU A 142 7.66 -5.50 -2.21
C LEU A 142 8.18 -4.24 -2.89
N ILE A 143 7.52 -3.09 -2.69
CA ILE A 143 7.96 -1.80 -3.23
C ILE A 143 9.26 -1.34 -2.57
N GLU A 144 9.41 -1.48 -1.26
CA GLU A 144 10.66 -1.16 -0.55
C GLU A 144 11.84 -2.01 -1.04
N LYS A 145 11.58 -3.30 -1.28
CA LYS A 145 12.59 -4.17 -1.91
C LYS A 145 12.95 -3.67 -3.31
N LEU A 146 11.96 -3.30 -4.11
CA LEU A 146 12.20 -2.77 -5.46
C LEU A 146 12.98 -1.47 -5.43
N VAL A 147 12.65 -0.53 -4.53
CA VAL A 147 13.42 0.72 -4.35
C VAL A 147 14.87 0.41 -4.03
N THR A 148 15.11 -0.50 -3.09
CA THR A 148 16.46 -0.89 -2.67
C THR A 148 17.25 -1.54 -3.82
N GLU A 149 16.62 -2.47 -4.54
CA GLU A 149 17.25 -3.18 -5.65
C GLU A 149 17.56 -2.25 -6.81
N TRP A 150 16.62 -1.37 -7.17
CA TRP A 150 16.82 -0.42 -8.26
C TRP A 150 17.87 0.64 -7.93
N ALA A 151 17.89 1.13 -6.68
CA ALA A 151 18.90 2.05 -6.20
C ALA A 151 20.31 1.44 -6.30
N LYS A 152 20.45 0.17 -5.87
CA LYS A 152 21.72 -0.56 -5.97
C LYS A 152 22.18 -0.75 -7.41
N GLN A 153 21.27 -1.10 -8.33
CA GLN A 153 21.62 -1.22 -9.75
C GLN A 153 22.06 0.12 -10.37
N LEU A 154 21.45 1.23 -9.95
CA LEU A 154 21.88 2.55 -10.40
C LEU A 154 23.26 2.92 -9.85
N GLU A 155 23.53 2.60 -8.59
CA GLU A 155 24.86 2.80 -7.97
C GLU A 155 25.94 2.01 -8.72
N GLU A 156 25.67 0.73 -9.05
CA GLU A 156 26.59 -0.11 -9.85
C GLU A 156 26.84 0.45 -11.27
N GLN A 157 25.90 1.27 -11.79
CA GLN A 157 26.01 1.97 -13.07
C GLN A 157 26.57 3.40 -12.92
N GLU A 158 27.01 3.80 -11.73
CA GLU A 158 27.47 5.17 -11.42
C GLU A 158 26.41 6.24 -11.71
N LYS A 159 25.12 5.89 -11.58
CA LYS A 159 23.97 6.79 -11.78
C LYS A 159 23.33 7.19 -10.44
N PRO A 160 22.91 8.45 -10.29
CA PRO A 160 22.21 8.86 -9.09
C PRO A 160 20.82 8.22 -8.99
N PHE A 161 20.43 7.84 -7.79
CA PHE A 161 19.03 7.49 -7.50
C PHE A 161 18.21 8.78 -7.35
N VAL A 162 17.14 8.90 -8.15
CA VAL A 162 16.20 10.03 -8.09
C VAL A 162 14.80 9.47 -7.86
N MET A 163 14.19 9.80 -6.73
CA MET A 163 12.87 9.28 -6.35
C MET A 163 11.79 9.59 -7.39
N LYS A 164 11.83 10.78 -8.02
CA LYS A 164 10.90 11.15 -9.09
C LYS A 164 10.97 10.19 -10.29
N ASP A 165 12.17 9.78 -10.66
CA ASP A 165 12.37 8.87 -11.79
C ASP A 165 11.93 7.45 -11.42
N PHE A 166 12.11 7.05 -10.15
CA PHE A 166 11.54 5.81 -9.62
C PHE A 166 10.02 5.79 -9.76
N PHE A 167 9.32 6.81 -9.26
CA PHE A 167 7.87 6.87 -9.35
C PHE A 167 7.37 6.91 -10.79
N ARG A 168 8.07 7.61 -11.68
CA ARG A 168 7.74 7.61 -13.10
C ARG A 168 7.82 6.20 -13.69
N ALA A 169 8.95 5.52 -13.55
CA ALA A 169 9.14 4.17 -14.07
C ALA A 169 8.14 3.16 -13.44
N PHE A 170 7.86 3.33 -12.15
CA PHE A 170 6.89 2.51 -11.42
C PHE A 170 5.46 2.71 -11.96
N ASN A 171 5.05 3.94 -12.26
CA ASN A 171 3.72 4.25 -12.80
C ASN A 171 3.61 3.86 -14.28
N ASP A 172 4.65 4.09 -15.08
CA ASP A 172 4.70 3.71 -16.49
C ASP A 172 4.53 2.20 -16.71
N ALA A 173 4.82 1.38 -15.70
CA ALA A 173 4.55 -0.06 -15.77
C ALA A 173 3.05 -0.42 -15.82
N GLY A 174 2.15 0.52 -15.46
CA GLY A 174 0.70 0.29 -15.42
C GLY A 174 0.23 -0.56 -14.24
N ASN A 175 -1.01 -1.01 -14.29
CA ASN A 175 -1.67 -1.77 -13.21
C ASN A 175 -1.31 -3.25 -13.27
N ILE A 176 -0.15 -3.61 -12.77
CA ILE A 176 0.34 -4.99 -12.66
C ILE A 176 0.93 -5.25 -11.26
N PRO A 177 1.04 -6.51 -10.82
CA PRO A 177 1.68 -6.84 -9.55
C PRO A 177 3.10 -6.29 -9.43
N VAL A 178 3.49 -5.90 -8.22
CA VAL A 178 4.81 -5.28 -7.94
C VAL A 178 5.97 -6.15 -8.45
N GLU A 179 5.87 -7.47 -8.36
CA GLU A 179 6.91 -8.37 -8.87
C GLU A 179 7.11 -8.29 -10.39
N LEU A 180 6.04 -8.00 -11.14
CA LEU A 180 6.14 -7.77 -12.58
C LEU A 180 6.68 -6.37 -12.88
N VAL A 181 6.34 -5.37 -12.07
CA VAL A 181 6.98 -4.04 -12.13
C VAL A 181 8.48 -4.17 -11.87
N ARG A 182 8.86 -4.94 -10.84
CA ARG A 182 10.26 -5.22 -10.52
C ARG A 182 11.00 -5.84 -11.71
N TRP A 183 10.41 -6.86 -12.31
CA TRP A 183 11.01 -7.47 -13.51
C TRP A 183 11.20 -6.47 -14.65
N GLN A 184 10.21 -5.62 -14.92
CA GLN A 184 10.32 -4.60 -15.97
C GLN A 184 11.40 -3.57 -15.67
N MET A 185 11.51 -3.10 -14.42
CA MET A 185 12.46 -2.05 -14.05
C MET A 185 13.88 -2.55 -13.87
N THR A 186 14.07 -3.78 -13.37
CA THR A 186 15.38 -4.31 -12.98
C THR A 186 15.91 -5.40 -13.91
N GLY A 187 15.06 -5.99 -14.74
CA GLY A 187 15.39 -7.15 -15.57
C GLY A 187 15.37 -8.49 -14.81
N ASN A 188 15.23 -8.48 -13.48
CA ASN A 188 15.24 -9.67 -12.64
C ASN A 188 13.86 -10.34 -12.62
N LYS A 189 13.78 -11.55 -13.18
CA LYS A 189 12.52 -12.32 -13.23
C LYS A 189 12.02 -12.65 -11.82
N PRO A 190 10.71 -12.71 -11.62
CA PRO A 190 10.12 -13.34 -10.44
C PRO A 190 10.58 -14.81 -10.32
N ASN A 191 10.79 -15.25 -9.08
CA ASN A 191 11.10 -16.65 -8.78
C ASN A 191 9.83 -17.52 -8.92
#